data_7965057cfe281f3650186cefb144668a
#
_entry.id   7965057cfe281f3650186cefb144668a
#
_cell.length_a   1.000
_cell.length_b   1.000
_cell.length_c   1.000
_cell.angle_alpha   90.00
_cell.angle_beta   90.00
_cell.angle_gamma   90.00
#
_symmetry.space_group_name_H-M   'P 1'
#
loop_
_entity.id
_entity.type
_entity.pdbx_description
1 polymer ?
#
loop_
_entity_poly.entity_id
_entity_poly.type
_entity_poly.pdbx_seq_one_letter_code
_entity_poly.pdbx_strand_id
1 'polypeptide(L)'
;MGGGSPETPDESEAYRALAEQSATYFNRYKEVFVPLENQYIQSVFDAGGGAAYQKAGDAASSIAQRQFDQNIGGFQSKMLAGGIDPSSGRYQQSMGDKYENLGSIRSLATADAMINNTDRFLGGIQGVVKMGQGIANQAMQGQIGLAQTAEDKIRSQFATDFADDQQRSQALGVAGGMAAGGAYNYFGGNG
;
A
#
# COMPACT_ATOMS: atom_id res chain seq x y z
N MET A 1 3.01 58.72 -7.59
CA MET A 1 2.82 57.62 -6.61
C MET A 1 2.36 56.39 -7.39
N GLY A 2 3.32 55.59 -7.87
CA GLY A 2 3.02 54.34 -8.53
C GLY A 2 3.32 53.21 -7.56
N GLY A 3 2.28 52.68 -6.90
CA GLY A 3 2.35 51.48 -6.15
C GLY A 3 2.29 50.27 -7.13
N GLY A 4 3.46 49.76 -7.52
CA GLY A 4 3.52 48.46 -8.18
C GLY A 4 3.14 47.39 -7.19
N SER A 5 2.04 46.69 -7.45
CA SER A 5 1.72 45.43 -6.74
C SER A 5 2.90 44.47 -6.91
N PRO A 6 3.32 43.76 -5.88
CA PRO A 6 4.33 42.73 -6.03
C PRO A 6 3.86 41.71 -7.05
N GLU A 7 4.57 41.58 -8.17
CA GLU A 7 4.33 40.50 -9.13
C GLU A 7 4.55 39.18 -8.40
N THR A 8 3.53 38.34 -8.38
CA THR A 8 3.67 36.94 -7.95
C THR A 8 4.73 36.28 -8.83
N PRO A 9 5.76 35.64 -8.26
CA PRO A 9 6.81 34.99 -9.06
C PRO A 9 6.16 34.02 -10.03
N ASP A 10 6.47 34.16 -11.30
CA ASP A 10 6.03 33.26 -12.36
C ASP A 10 6.47 31.84 -11.98
N GLU A 11 5.51 30.92 -11.93
CA GLU A 11 5.83 29.52 -11.60
C GLU A 11 6.90 29.05 -12.59
N SER A 12 8.08 28.70 -12.08
CA SER A 12 9.16 28.24 -12.93
C SER A 12 8.72 27.03 -13.74
N GLU A 13 9.18 26.90 -14.99
CA GLU A 13 8.87 25.76 -15.86
C GLU A 13 9.12 24.41 -15.15
N ALA A 14 10.10 24.35 -14.25
CA ALA A 14 10.39 23.20 -13.43
C ALA A 14 9.24 22.82 -12.47
N TYR A 15 8.54 23.81 -11.91
CA TYR A 15 7.37 23.55 -11.05
C TYR A 15 6.18 23.03 -11.86
N ARG A 16 5.96 23.58 -13.06
CA ARG A 16 4.89 23.08 -13.95
C ARG A 16 5.17 21.65 -14.39
N ALA A 17 6.40 21.34 -14.79
CA ALA A 17 6.80 19.99 -15.17
C ALA A 17 6.64 18.99 -13.98
N LEU A 18 7.01 19.40 -12.77
CA LEU A 18 6.84 18.57 -11.57
C LEU A 18 5.35 18.35 -11.24
N ALA A 19 4.52 19.38 -11.38
CA ALA A 19 3.08 19.28 -11.17
C ALA A 19 2.43 18.35 -12.21
N GLU A 20 2.78 18.44 -13.49
CA GLU A 20 2.31 17.58 -14.55
C GLU A 20 2.76 16.12 -14.33
N GLN A 21 4.01 15.91 -13.94
CA GLN A 21 4.51 14.59 -13.62
C GLN A 21 3.77 13.98 -12.42
N SER A 22 3.57 14.76 -11.37
CA SER A 22 2.83 14.33 -10.18
C SER A 22 1.37 14.00 -10.50
N ALA A 23 0.71 14.81 -11.33
CA ALA A 23 -0.64 14.56 -11.81
C ALA A 23 -0.72 13.26 -12.64
N THR A 24 0.28 13.01 -13.50
CA THR A 24 0.38 11.80 -14.31
C THR A 24 0.54 10.56 -13.43
N TYR A 25 1.41 10.60 -12.44
CA TYR A 25 1.58 9.52 -11.46
C TYR A 25 0.31 9.27 -10.65
N PHE A 26 -0.34 10.34 -10.19
CA PHE A 26 -1.59 10.24 -9.43
C PHE A 26 -2.73 9.62 -10.26
N ASN A 27 -2.88 10.06 -11.51
CA ASN A 27 -3.89 9.52 -12.41
C ASN A 27 -3.62 8.03 -12.69
N ARG A 28 -2.37 7.66 -12.98
CA ARG A 28 -1.97 6.27 -13.17
C ARG A 28 -2.22 5.42 -11.92
N TYR A 29 -1.93 5.95 -10.73
CA TYR A 29 -2.24 5.28 -9.48
C TYR A 29 -3.74 5.03 -9.36
N LYS A 30 -4.54 6.06 -9.55
CA LYS A 30 -6.01 5.99 -9.46
C LYS A 30 -6.64 5.05 -10.49
N GLU A 31 -6.13 5.04 -11.71
CA GLU A 31 -6.70 4.26 -12.81
C GLU A 31 -6.27 2.78 -12.81
N VAL A 32 -5.06 2.50 -12.37
CA VAL A 32 -4.47 1.16 -12.46
C VAL A 32 -4.36 0.50 -11.09
N PHE A 33 -3.76 1.19 -10.11
CA PHE A 33 -3.43 0.56 -8.83
C PHE A 33 -4.63 0.48 -7.89
N VAL A 34 -5.45 1.53 -7.80
CA VAL A 34 -6.64 1.51 -6.92
C VAL A 34 -7.63 0.39 -7.29
N PRO A 35 -7.95 0.12 -8.57
CA PRO A 35 -8.78 -1.02 -8.93
C PRO A 35 -8.14 -2.37 -8.55
N LEU A 36 -6.82 -2.53 -8.72
CA LEU A 36 -6.11 -3.76 -8.35
C LEU A 36 -6.09 -3.96 -6.83
N GLU A 37 -5.86 -2.91 -6.06
CA GLU A 37 -5.93 -2.93 -4.60
C GLU A 37 -7.33 -3.33 -4.12
N ASN A 38 -8.38 -2.72 -4.68
CA ASN A 38 -9.76 -3.06 -4.35
C ASN A 38 -10.10 -4.51 -4.71
N GLN A 39 -9.63 -5.00 -5.87
CA GLN A 39 -9.83 -6.39 -6.28
C GLN A 39 -9.10 -7.35 -5.32
N TYR A 40 -7.88 -7.02 -4.91
CA TYR A 40 -7.14 -7.81 -3.93
C TYR A 40 -7.86 -7.83 -2.58
N ILE A 41 -8.27 -6.67 -2.07
CA ILE A 41 -9.03 -6.55 -0.82
C ILE A 41 -10.31 -7.40 -0.89
N GLN A 42 -11.06 -7.29 -1.97
CA GLN A 42 -12.27 -8.08 -2.18
C GLN A 42 -11.98 -9.58 -2.17
N SER A 43 -10.92 -10.02 -2.86
CA SER A 43 -10.53 -11.43 -2.90
C SER A 43 -10.13 -11.98 -1.53
N VAL A 44 -9.52 -11.15 -0.68
CA VAL A 44 -9.18 -11.51 0.71
C VAL A 44 -10.44 -11.68 1.55
N PHE A 45 -11.41 -10.75 1.45
CA PHE A 45 -12.67 -10.86 2.18
C PHE A 45 -13.51 -12.04 1.69
N ASP A 46 -13.53 -12.30 0.39
CA ASP A 46 -14.21 -13.46 -0.18
C ASP A 46 -13.61 -14.77 0.34
N ALA A 47 -12.29 -14.84 0.52
CA ALA A 47 -11.62 -15.99 1.13
C ALA A 47 -11.99 -16.21 2.60
N GLY A 48 -12.35 -15.15 3.33
CA GLY A 48 -12.88 -15.21 4.70
C GLY A 48 -14.38 -15.52 4.78
N GLY A 49 -15.08 -15.52 3.66
CA GLY A 49 -16.53 -15.79 3.59
C GLY A 49 -16.88 -17.26 3.79
N GLY A 50 -18.08 -17.53 4.34
CA GLY A 50 -18.56 -18.89 4.60
C GLY A 50 -18.55 -19.79 3.37
N ALA A 51 -18.81 -19.24 2.18
CA ALA A 51 -18.78 -19.98 0.91
C ALA A 51 -17.37 -20.51 0.58
N ALA A 52 -16.31 -19.76 0.90
CA ALA A 52 -14.93 -20.20 0.70
C ALA A 52 -14.58 -21.38 1.63
N TYR A 53 -15.01 -21.33 2.88
CA TYR A 53 -14.84 -22.44 3.84
C TYR A 53 -15.58 -23.69 3.39
N GLN A 54 -16.84 -23.55 2.96
CA GLN A 54 -17.61 -24.68 2.42
C GLN A 54 -16.92 -25.29 1.21
N LYS A 55 -16.51 -24.45 0.25
CA LYS A 55 -15.79 -24.92 -0.95
C LYS A 55 -14.49 -25.65 -0.62
N ALA A 56 -13.71 -25.15 0.35
CA ALA A 56 -12.49 -25.78 0.81
C ALA A 56 -12.77 -27.16 1.45
N GLY A 57 -13.77 -27.23 2.33
CA GLY A 57 -14.20 -28.45 2.98
C GLY A 57 -14.75 -29.49 2.00
N ASP A 58 -15.60 -29.09 1.07
CA ASP A 58 -16.17 -29.96 0.04
C ASP A 58 -15.09 -30.52 -0.91
N ALA A 59 -14.15 -29.69 -1.30
CA ALA A 59 -13.02 -30.10 -2.12
C ALA A 59 -12.16 -31.15 -1.39
N ALA A 60 -11.83 -30.92 -0.12
CA ALA A 60 -11.05 -31.86 0.69
C ALA A 60 -11.78 -33.17 0.91
N SER A 61 -13.07 -33.11 1.24
CA SER A 61 -13.93 -34.29 1.37
C SER A 61 -14.00 -35.10 0.08
N SER A 62 -14.12 -34.41 -1.08
CA SER A 62 -14.16 -35.08 -2.39
C SER A 62 -12.84 -35.74 -2.76
N ILE A 63 -11.71 -35.12 -2.37
CA ILE A 63 -10.37 -35.72 -2.57
C ILE A 63 -10.21 -36.96 -1.71
N ALA A 64 -10.58 -36.89 -0.43
CA ALA A 64 -10.54 -38.05 0.47
C ALA A 64 -11.40 -39.20 -0.03
N GLN A 65 -12.60 -38.91 -0.55
CA GLN A 65 -13.49 -39.92 -1.15
C GLN A 65 -12.82 -40.56 -2.37
N ARG A 66 -12.28 -39.80 -3.30
CA ARG A 66 -11.61 -40.36 -4.50
C ARG A 66 -10.41 -41.22 -4.14
N GLN A 67 -9.61 -40.85 -3.16
CA GLN A 67 -8.47 -41.64 -2.68
C GLN A 67 -8.95 -42.96 -2.06
N PHE A 68 -10.05 -42.92 -1.30
CA PHE A 68 -10.64 -44.10 -0.75
C PHE A 68 -11.15 -45.04 -1.86
N ASP A 69 -11.90 -44.52 -2.85
CA ASP A 69 -12.44 -45.30 -3.95
C ASP A 69 -11.35 -46.01 -4.77
N GLN A 70 -10.20 -45.34 -4.95
CA GLN A 70 -9.03 -45.90 -5.61
C GLN A 70 -8.41 -47.07 -4.81
N ASN A 71 -8.42 -46.98 -3.49
CA ASN A 71 -7.77 -47.95 -2.62
C ASN A 71 -8.68 -49.12 -2.21
N ILE A 72 -9.99 -48.90 -2.13
CA ILE A 72 -10.94 -49.90 -1.62
C ILE A 72 -11.02 -51.13 -2.54
N GLY A 73 -10.94 -50.90 -3.87
CA GLY A 73 -10.93 -52.00 -4.83
C GLY A 73 -9.73 -52.93 -4.67
N GLY A 74 -8.54 -52.38 -4.41
CA GLY A 74 -7.35 -53.17 -4.09
C GLY A 74 -7.45 -53.91 -2.78
N PHE A 75 -8.09 -53.32 -1.77
CA PHE A 75 -8.35 -53.99 -0.50
C PHE A 75 -9.31 -55.15 -0.65
N GLN A 76 -10.43 -54.98 -1.38
CA GLN A 76 -11.37 -56.03 -1.68
C GLN A 76 -10.71 -57.20 -2.42
N SER A 77 -9.91 -56.89 -3.45
CA SER A 77 -9.18 -57.89 -4.23
C SER A 77 -8.21 -58.71 -3.36
N LYS A 78 -7.53 -58.08 -2.41
CA LYS A 78 -6.66 -58.78 -1.46
C LYS A 78 -7.41 -59.69 -0.51
N MET A 79 -8.59 -59.27 -0.03
CA MET A 79 -9.41 -60.12 0.82
C MET A 79 -9.91 -61.36 0.09
N LEU A 80 -10.39 -61.19 -1.15
CA LEU A 80 -10.82 -62.31 -1.98
C LEU A 80 -9.69 -63.26 -2.33
N ALA A 81 -8.50 -62.73 -2.68
CA ALA A 81 -7.32 -63.57 -2.92
C ALA A 81 -6.85 -64.33 -1.67
N GLY A 82 -7.12 -63.75 -0.49
CA GLY A 82 -6.90 -64.42 0.82
C GLY A 82 -7.97 -65.46 1.20
N GLY A 83 -8.93 -65.74 0.32
CA GLY A 83 -9.96 -66.74 0.53
C GLY A 83 -11.10 -66.30 1.48
N ILE A 84 -11.24 -64.98 1.71
CA ILE A 84 -12.32 -64.42 2.55
C ILE A 84 -13.60 -64.32 1.70
N ASP A 85 -14.62 -65.00 2.11
CA ASP A 85 -15.93 -64.98 1.42
C ASP A 85 -16.60 -63.61 1.63
N PRO A 86 -17.07 -62.95 0.55
CA PRO A 86 -17.77 -61.67 0.62
C PRO A 86 -19.04 -61.67 1.47
N SER A 87 -19.67 -62.83 1.64
CA SER A 87 -20.87 -63.01 2.48
C SER A 87 -20.53 -63.21 3.97
N SER A 88 -19.26 -63.42 4.29
CA SER A 88 -18.84 -63.67 5.67
C SER A 88 -18.90 -62.40 6.55
N GLY A 89 -19.26 -62.59 7.84
CA GLY A 89 -19.24 -61.50 8.81
C GLY A 89 -17.88 -60.83 8.92
N ARG A 90 -16.76 -61.57 8.70
CA ARG A 90 -15.41 -61.03 8.69
C ARG A 90 -15.18 -60.03 7.54
N TYR A 91 -15.69 -60.34 6.34
CA TYR A 91 -15.63 -59.42 5.21
C TYR A 91 -16.43 -58.16 5.50
N GLN A 92 -17.69 -58.32 5.96
CA GLN A 92 -18.58 -57.18 6.26
C GLN A 92 -18.01 -56.28 7.34
N GLN A 93 -17.46 -56.84 8.42
CA GLN A 93 -16.82 -56.07 9.46
C GLN A 93 -15.61 -55.27 8.94
N SER A 94 -14.71 -55.95 8.19
CA SER A 94 -13.52 -55.28 7.64
C SER A 94 -13.88 -54.15 6.66
N MET A 95 -14.96 -54.32 5.89
CA MET A 95 -15.46 -53.25 5.02
C MET A 95 -16.09 -52.12 5.82
N GLY A 96 -16.88 -52.44 6.87
CA GLY A 96 -17.42 -51.46 7.80
C GLY A 96 -16.35 -50.58 8.43
N ASP A 97 -15.29 -51.22 8.96
CA ASP A 97 -14.13 -50.50 9.54
C ASP A 97 -13.46 -49.54 8.53
N LYS A 98 -13.38 -49.95 7.24
CA LYS A 98 -12.84 -49.08 6.19
C LYS A 98 -13.72 -47.88 5.91
N TYR A 99 -15.04 -48.05 5.87
CA TYR A 99 -15.98 -46.93 5.67
C TYR A 99 -16.05 -46.01 6.89
N GLU A 100 -15.95 -46.54 8.12
CA GLU A 100 -15.87 -45.72 9.33
C GLU A 100 -14.57 -44.89 9.33
N ASN A 101 -13.45 -45.52 8.92
CA ASN A 101 -12.16 -44.82 8.77
C ASN A 101 -12.22 -43.70 7.70
N LEU A 102 -12.94 -43.93 6.57
CA LEU A 102 -13.21 -42.92 5.58
C LEU A 102 -13.93 -41.71 6.19
N GLY A 103 -14.94 -41.92 7.03
CA GLY A 103 -15.66 -40.89 7.75
C GLY A 103 -14.71 -40.01 8.56
N SER A 104 -13.82 -40.62 9.32
CA SER A 104 -12.79 -39.93 10.12
C SER A 104 -11.81 -39.17 9.24
N ILE A 105 -11.29 -39.76 8.17
CA ILE A 105 -10.38 -39.11 7.22
C ILE A 105 -11.04 -37.91 6.57
N ARG A 106 -12.28 -38.01 6.14
CA ARG A 106 -13.03 -36.88 5.55
C ARG A 106 -13.19 -35.73 6.53
N SER A 107 -13.53 -36.04 7.78
CA SER A 107 -13.68 -35.01 8.84
C SER A 107 -12.38 -34.30 9.10
N LEU A 108 -11.25 -35.01 9.21
CA LEU A 108 -9.93 -34.43 9.39
C LEU A 108 -9.52 -33.60 8.18
N ALA A 109 -9.68 -34.12 6.96
CA ALA A 109 -9.33 -33.41 5.73
C ALA A 109 -10.15 -32.11 5.57
N THR A 110 -11.43 -32.16 5.95
CA THR A 110 -12.30 -30.97 5.95
C THR A 110 -11.82 -29.93 6.97
N ALA A 111 -11.50 -30.35 8.20
CA ALA A 111 -10.99 -29.48 9.25
C ALA A 111 -9.67 -28.83 8.83
N ASP A 112 -8.73 -29.59 8.31
CA ASP A 112 -7.43 -29.09 7.82
C ASP A 112 -7.61 -28.07 6.67
N ALA A 113 -8.52 -28.35 5.75
CA ALA A 113 -8.81 -27.44 4.65
C ALA A 113 -9.41 -26.10 5.15
N MET A 114 -10.26 -26.15 6.16
CA MET A 114 -10.81 -24.95 6.79
C MET A 114 -9.74 -24.15 7.54
N ILE A 115 -8.84 -24.83 8.26
CA ILE A 115 -7.69 -24.18 8.94
C ILE A 115 -6.79 -23.50 7.90
N ASN A 116 -6.42 -24.21 6.83
CA ASN A 116 -5.61 -23.66 5.75
C ASN A 116 -6.27 -22.44 5.07
N ASN A 117 -7.62 -22.46 4.94
CA ASN A 117 -8.34 -21.30 4.43
C ASN A 117 -8.30 -20.12 5.40
N THR A 118 -8.39 -20.39 6.72
CA THR A 118 -8.22 -19.37 7.77
C THR A 118 -6.83 -18.72 7.69
N ASP A 119 -5.77 -19.52 7.54
CA ASP A 119 -4.40 -19.02 7.44
C ASP A 119 -4.21 -18.14 6.19
N ARG A 120 -4.80 -18.53 5.06
CA ARG A 120 -4.81 -17.71 3.84
C ARG A 120 -5.54 -16.39 4.04
N PHE A 121 -6.69 -16.42 4.69
CA PHE A 121 -7.45 -15.22 5.01
C PHE A 121 -6.65 -14.28 5.92
N LEU A 122 -6.08 -14.80 7.03
CA LEU A 122 -5.26 -14.01 7.96
C LEU A 122 -4.01 -13.43 7.28
N GLY A 123 -3.34 -14.22 6.44
CA GLY A 123 -2.23 -13.75 5.63
C GLY A 123 -2.63 -12.64 4.64
N GLY A 124 -3.80 -12.79 4.02
CA GLY A 124 -4.40 -11.77 3.16
C GLY A 124 -4.71 -10.47 3.91
N ILE A 125 -5.33 -10.56 5.08
CA ILE A 125 -5.61 -9.40 5.95
C ILE A 125 -4.30 -8.66 6.33
N GLN A 126 -3.25 -9.40 6.69
CA GLN A 126 -1.94 -8.79 6.97
C GLN A 126 -1.39 -8.06 5.74
N GLY A 127 -1.58 -8.60 4.53
CA GLY A 127 -1.24 -7.96 3.27
C GLY A 127 -1.99 -6.64 3.06
N VAL A 128 -3.30 -6.63 3.30
CA VAL A 128 -4.15 -5.42 3.22
C VAL A 128 -3.68 -4.35 4.22
N VAL A 129 -3.38 -4.74 5.45
CA VAL A 129 -2.87 -3.81 6.48
C VAL A 129 -1.53 -3.20 6.08
N LYS A 130 -0.59 -4.01 5.59
CA LYS A 130 0.72 -3.53 5.10
C LYS A 130 0.58 -2.56 3.91
N MET A 131 -0.33 -2.86 2.99
CA MET A 131 -0.65 -1.99 1.86
C MET A 131 -1.18 -0.64 2.35
N GLY A 132 -2.15 -0.62 3.27
CA GLY A 132 -2.67 0.61 3.88
C GLY A 132 -1.61 1.42 4.62
N GLN A 133 -0.71 0.78 5.37
CA GLN A 133 0.43 1.43 6.03
C GLN A 133 1.43 2.00 5.03
N GLY A 134 1.70 1.29 3.93
CA GLY A 134 2.58 1.77 2.86
C GLY A 134 2.07 3.05 2.21
N ILE A 135 0.79 3.10 1.90
CA ILE A 135 0.12 4.28 1.32
C ILE A 135 0.16 5.45 2.30
N ALA A 136 -0.15 5.23 3.58
CA ALA A 136 -0.12 6.27 4.60
C ALA A 136 1.29 6.85 4.78
N ASN A 137 2.33 6.01 4.83
CA ASN A 137 3.72 6.45 4.95
C ASN A 137 4.18 7.26 3.72
N GLN A 138 3.79 6.84 2.52
CA GLN A 138 4.12 7.55 1.28
C GLN A 138 3.42 8.91 1.19
N ALA A 139 2.16 9.00 1.62
CA ALA A 139 1.43 10.26 1.70
C ALA A 139 2.07 11.23 2.70
N MET A 140 2.47 10.75 3.89
CA MET A 140 3.18 11.57 4.88
C MET A 140 4.53 12.07 4.38
N GLN A 141 5.33 11.22 3.73
CA GLN A 141 6.61 11.65 3.15
C GLN A 141 6.43 12.70 2.05
N GLY A 142 5.39 12.57 1.22
CA GLY A 142 5.03 13.57 0.22
C GLY A 142 4.66 14.92 0.84
N GLN A 143 3.89 14.93 1.92
CA GLN A 143 3.53 16.16 2.64
C GLN A 143 4.73 16.82 3.31
N ILE A 144 5.64 16.05 3.92
CA ILE A 144 6.87 16.57 4.52
C ILE A 144 7.76 17.20 3.45
N GLY A 145 7.91 16.57 2.29
CA GLY A 145 8.68 17.10 1.17
C GLY A 145 8.13 18.43 0.65
N LEU A 146 6.81 18.55 0.53
CA LEU A 146 6.14 19.79 0.13
C LEU A 146 6.32 20.91 1.18
N ALA A 147 6.22 20.56 2.47
CA ALA A 147 6.43 21.54 3.55
C ALA A 147 7.87 22.06 3.59
N GLN A 148 8.86 21.19 3.42
CA GLN A 148 10.28 21.59 3.35
C GLN A 148 10.56 22.49 2.14
N THR A 149 10.03 22.16 0.97
CA THR A 149 10.19 22.98 -0.24
C THR A 149 9.54 24.37 -0.07
N ALA A 150 8.39 24.44 0.58
CA ALA A 150 7.73 25.72 0.89
C ALA A 150 8.55 26.55 1.90
N GLU A 151 9.13 25.93 2.92
CA GLU A 151 9.97 26.61 3.92
C GLU A 151 11.26 27.12 3.29
N ASP A 152 11.92 26.34 2.44
CA ASP A 152 13.13 26.76 1.72
C ASP A 152 12.85 27.95 0.78
N LYS A 153 11.69 27.94 0.11
CA LYS A 153 11.26 29.05 -0.76
C LYS A 153 11.02 30.33 0.04
N ILE A 154 10.34 30.21 1.18
CA ILE A 154 10.11 31.33 2.08
C ILE A 154 11.46 31.89 2.59
N ARG A 155 12.38 31.04 3.03
CA ARG A 155 13.71 31.46 3.49
C ARG A 155 14.51 32.13 2.41
N SER A 156 14.48 31.64 1.16
CA SER A 156 15.20 32.25 0.05
C SER A 156 14.62 33.63 -0.32
N GLN A 157 13.29 33.79 -0.29
CA GLN A 157 12.63 35.08 -0.51
C GLN A 157 12.99 36.10 0.58
N PHE A 158 12.91 35.69 1.86
CA PHE A 158 13.35 36.56 2.95
C PHE A 158 14.82 36.99 2.84
N ALA A 159 15.71 36.09 2.42
CA ALA A 159 17.12 36.41 2.22
C ALA A 159 17.34 37.41 1.09
N THR A 160 16.57 37.28 -0.01
CA THR A 160 16.65 38.21 -1.16
C THR A 160 16.08 39.58 -0.80
N ASP A 161 14.91 39.61 -0.16
CA ASP A 161 14.27 40.87 0.26
C ASP A 161 15.13 41.63 1.29
N PHE A 162 15.77 40.92 2.22
CA PHE A 162 16.67 41.50 3.21
C PHE A 162 17.94 42.05 2.55
N ALA A 163 18.51 41.36 1.56
CA ALA A 163 19.66 41.83 0.82
C ALA A 163 19.34 43.09 0.00
N ASP A 164 18.16 43.15 -0.63
CA ASP A 164 17.70 44.32 -1.39
C ASP A 164 17.45 45.54 -0.48
N ASP A 165 16.84 45.34 0.69
CA ASP A 165 16.63 46.40 1.67
C ASP A 165 17.93 46.91 2.25
N GLN A 166 18.93 46.05 2.46
CA GLN A 166 20.26 46.44 2.91
C GLN A 166 20.99 47.24 1.83
N GLN A 167 20.89 46.85 0.55
CA GLN A 167 21.46 47.64 -0.56
C GLN A 167 20.78 49.01 -0.71
N ARG A 168 19.46 49.07 -0.60
CA ARG A 168 18.70 50.34 -0.65
C ARG A 168 19.06 51.26 0.52
N SER A 169 19.18 50.72 1.72
CA SER A 169 19.57 51.51 2.89
C SER A 169 21.00 52.03 2.81
N GLN A 170 21.93 51.25 2.25
CA GLN A 170 23.30 51.69 1.98
C GLN A 170 23.35 52.78 0.89
N ALA A 171 22.56 52.62 -0.20
CA ALA A 171 22.49 53.64 -1.26
C ALA A 171 21.91 54.95 -0.75
N LEU A 172 20.89 54.91 0.11
CA LEU A 172 20.31 56.08 0.75
C LEU A 172 21.27 56.72 1.76
N GLY A 173 22.02 55.89 2.53
CA GLY A 173 23.05 56.39 3.46
C GLY A 173 24.19 57.06 2.77
N VAL A 174 24.66 56.57 1.63
CA VAL A 174 25.73 57.21 0.82
C VAL A 174 25.22 58.51 0.17
N ALA A 175 23.98 58.50 -0.36
CA ALA A 175 23.41 59.73 -0.95
C ALA A 175 23.16 60.81 0.10
N GLY A 176 22.67 60.41 1.32
CA GLY A 176 22.54 61.37 2.43
C GLY A 176 23.86 61.90 2.97
N GLY A 177 24.88 61.02 3.02
CA GLY A 177 26.25 61.45 3.44
C GLY A 177 26.93 62.39 2.47
N MET A 178 26.78 62.22 1.16
CA MET A 178 27.30 63.17 0.15
C MET A 178 26.55 64.48 0.17
N ALA A 179 25.25 64.53 0.38
CA ALA A 179 24.48 65.77 0.49
C ALA A 179 24.83 66.57 1.75
N ALA A 180 25.07 65.92 2.89
CA ALA A 180 25.46 66.53 4.12
C ALA A 180 26.95 67.03 4.06
N GLY A 181 27.87 66.25 3.47
CA GLY A 181 29.28 66.64 3.28
C GLY A 181 29.46 67.77 2.30
N GLY A 182 28.65 67.87 1.25
CA GLY A 182 28.64 68.96 0.29
C GLY A 182 28.16 70.29 0.90
N ALA A 183 27.21 70.26 1.80
CA ALA A 183 26.69 71.47 2.49
C ALA A 183 27.71 72.04 3.47
N TYR A 184 28.47 71.17 4.17
CA TYR A 184 29.54 71.65 5.09
C TYR A 184 30.68 72.36 4.38
N ASN A 185 31.07 71.97 3.16
CA ASN A 185 32.13 72.66 2.41
C ASN A 185 31.69 73.99 1.76
N TYR A 186 30.37 74.18 1.58
CA TYR A 186 29.86 75.40 0.97
C TYR A 186 29.62 76.56 1.97
N PHE A 187 29.38 76.23 3.23
CA PHE A 187 29.09 77.20 4.29
C PHE A 187 30.24 77.42 5.28
N GLY A 188 31.33 76.64 5.22
CA GLY A 188 32.44 76.73 6.16
C GLY A 188 33.69 77.41 5.68
N GLY A 189 33.73 78.04 4.51
CA GLY A 189 34.92 78.67 3.94
C GLY A 189 34.82 80.20 3.76
N ASN A 190 34.70 80.93 4.86
CA ASN A 190 35.12 82.34 4.94
C ASN A 190 35.12 82.75 6.42
N GLY A 191 36.31 82.79 6.98
CA GLY A 191 36.62 83.38 8.28
C GLY A 191 38.12 83.31 8.50
#